data_25d9c16f1872afa029e9c4fbf87c1425
#
_entry.id   25d9c16f1872afa029e9c4fbf87c1425
#
_cell.length_a   1.000
_cell.length_b   1.000
_cell.length_c   1.000
_cell.angle_alpha   90.00
_cell.angle_beta   90.00
_cell.angle_gamma   90.00
#
_symmetry.space_group_name_H-M   'P 1'
#
loop_
_entity.id
_entity.type
_entity.pdbx_description
1 polymer ?
#
loop_
_entity_poly.entity_id
_entity_poly.type
_entity_poly.pdbx_seq_one_letter_code
_entity_poly.pdbx_strand_id
1 'polypeptide(L)'
;MRAARLAASHFYFITMKIFVVLLFSWVCALPIFAQTSITWEDFLQDYFSTEKLEPDLLQELEDLEELHNNPMNLNSVSSDELQQLPFLTSAKADSIIAYRTHKKRFRFLGELLFIKNLTYDDRLYMQLFTYVGEADYTPETLLQSLFSGKHELKTHLGVPLYRRAGFRTYSDEELEKHPNKIYLGNKLKSILSYRYQWRDNIKYGITLRKDSGEPFGCYGNYPFDDTSFYFDYRMNEDRFRLVVGDYKLKMGQGLLLGNLFFKDKSLLLNSRDRSALRFASQASGATFNHFRGAIASYCYGSWVGAAFLSYRKLDAHISNDTIISMPIGGYHRTISELNNKSAAANYLFGGHISFFKPDFNVGINTYYCFFDHVVYPPRRINNSYFFRGKTAAGLSLDYYRMTKYLTVQGELAIDSKLRMATSNRLQYSLNDDLLLHFQHRYLSKYFAAPFAKTIQAGNRVANEHGFLLGTTLRNFYNCSLLFYVDYSHFFLPIYGVYKSSNTWEGYIKLQYRLSDYS
;
A
#
# COMPACT_ATOMS: atom_id res chain seq x y z
N MET A 1 -78.16 20.03 22.58
CA MET A 1 -76.87 19.72 23.17
C MET A 1 -76.08 18.56 22.49
N ARG A 2 -76.67 17.52 21.91
CA ARG A 2 -75.95 16.42 21.21
C ARG A 2 -75.34 16.82 19.88
N ALA A 3 -75.95 17.72 19.09
CA ALA A 3 -75.41 18.15 17.79
C ALA A 3 -74.10 19.02 17.93
N ALA A 4 -73.97 19.83 18.98
CA ALA A 4 -72.80 20.66 19.23
C ALA A 4 -71.55 19.86 19.69
N ARG A 5 -71.82 18.73 20.38
CA ARG A 5 -70.69 17.82 20.77
C ARG A 5 -70.14 17.00 19.60
N LEU A 6 -70.98 16.63 18.62
CA LEU A 6 -70.55 15.93 17.40
C LEU A 6 -69.79 16.85 16.46
N ALA A 7 -70.16 18.11 16.34
CA ALA A 7 -69.46 19.10 15.54
C ALA A 7 -68.04 19.43 16.15
N ALA A 8 -67.97 19.55 17.47
CA ALA A 8 -66.69 19.79 18.17
C ALA A 8 -65.73 18.59 18.07
N SER A 9 -66.25 17.36 18.12
CA SER A 9 -65.42 16.16 17.96
C SER A 9 -64.89 15.99 16.52
N HIS A 10 -65.70 16.36 15.52
CA HIS A 10 -65.25 16.33 14.12
C HIS A 10 -64.22 17.43 13.83
N PHE A 11 -64.38 18.61 14.40
CA PHE A 11 -63.41 19.69 14.26
C PHE A 11 -62.06 19.34 14.91
N TYR A 12 -62.07 18.69 16.07
CA TYR A 12 -60.86 18.19 16.75
C TYR A 12 -60.16 17.08 15.95
N PHE A 13 -60.91 16.20 15.31
CA PHE A 13 -60.34 15.14 14.47
C PHE A 13 -59.74 15.65 13.16
N ILE A 14 -60.32 16.68 12.56
CA ILE A 14 -59.78 17.32 11.35
C ILE A 14 -58.55 18.15 11.67
N THR A 15 -58.54 18.94 12.74
CA THR A 15 -57.37 19.71 13.17
C THR A 15 -56.22 18.79 13.59
N MET A 16 -56.45 17.67 14.24
CA MET A 16 -55.45 16.70 14.59
C MET A 16 -54.83 16.01 13.36
N LYS A 17 -55.67 15.67 12.34
CA LYS A 17 -55.18 15.12 11.07
C LYS A 17 -54.33 16.14 10.30
N ILE A 18 -54.74 17.40 10.25
CA ILE A 18 -53.98 18.49 9.60
C ILE A 18 -52.66 18.70 10.34
N PHE A 19 -52.65 18.67 11.68
CA PHE A 19 -51.46 18.82 12.48
C PHE A 19 -50.47 17.66 12.28
N VAL A 20 -50.95 16.42 12.20
CA VAL A 20 -50.15 15.22 11.90
C VAL A 20 -49.57 15.29 10.49
N VAL A 21 -50.35 15.71 9.49
CA VAL A 21 -49.86 15.87 8.10
C VAL A 21 -48.84 17.00 8.01
N LEU A 22 -49.04 18.12 8.70
CA LEU A 22 -48.08 19.22 8.75
C LEU A 22 -46.78 18.83 9.50
N LEU A 23 -46.91 18.06 10.59
CA LEU A 23 -45.74 17.52 11.31
C LEU A 23 -44.95 16.54 10.44
N PHE A 24 -45.66 15.68 9.70
CA PHE A 24 -45.03 14.73 8.77
C PHE A 24 -44.36 15.44 7.57
N SER A 25 -45.02 16.48 7.02
CA SER A 25 -44.43 17.30 5.96
C SER A 25 -43.20 18.11 6.45
N TRP A 26 -43.21 18.53 7.72
CA TRP A 26 -42.06 19.25 8.34
C TRP A 26 -40.90 18.32 8.62
N VAL A 27 -41.15 17.07 9.02
CA VAL A 27 -40.12 16.02 9.20
C VAL A 27 -39.56 15.58 7.85
N CYS A 28 -40.40 15.52 6.79
CA CYS A 28 -39.94 15.22 5.43
C CYS A 28 -39.24 16.40 4.73
N ALA A 29 -39.40 17.64 5.24
CA ALA A 29 -38.76 18.85 4.70
C ALA A 29 -37.42 19.21 5.38
N LEU A 30 -37.01 18.47 6.42
CA LEU A 30 -35.65 18.54 6.88
C LEU A 30 -34.76 17.92 5.80
N PRO A 31 -33.93 18.67 5.09
CA PRO A 31 -32.90 18.05 4.28
C PRO A 31 -32.01 17.29 5.26
N ILE A 32 -32.14 15.99 5.27
CA ILE A 32 -31.15 15.12 5.87
C ILE A 32 -29.92 15.31 4.97
N PHE A 33 -29.09 16.27 5.30
CA PHE A 33 -27.71 16.30 4.90
C PHE A 33 -27.05 15.11 5.62
N ALA A 34 -27.33 13.91 5.16
CA ALA A 34 -26.46 12.79 5.40
C ALA A 34 -25.19 13.10 4.60
N GLN A 35 -24.27 13.84 5.20
CA GLN A 35 -22.89 13.71 4.83
C GLN A 35 -22.55 12.25 5.11
N THR A 36 -22.51 11.43 4.09
CA THR A 36 -21.94 10.10 4.15
C THR A 36 -20.43 10.28 4.39
N SER A 37 -20.07 10.50 5.65
CA SER A 37 -18.68 10.41 6.07
C SER A 37 -18.35 8.92 6.18
N ILE A 38 -17.50 8.45 5.29
CA ILE A 38 -16.94 7.10 5.40
C ILE A 38 -16.12 7.02 6.69
N THR A 39 -16.26 5.93 7.43
CA THR A 39 -15.40 5.66 8.58
C THR A 39 -14.17 4.88 8.14
N TRP A 40 -13.13 4.90 8.97
CA TRP A 40 -11.93 4.09 8.76
C TRP A 40 -12.25 2.60 8.69
N GLU A 41 -13.17 2.14 9.52
CA GLU A 41 -13.67 0.77 9.57
C GLU A 41 -14.37 0.36 8.28
N ASP A 42 -15.22 1.23 7.70
CA ASP A 42 -15.89 0.99 6.43
C ASP A 42 -14.89 0.86 5.28
N PHE A 43 -13.88 1.73 5.25
CA PHE A 43 -12.79 1.65 4.28
C PHE A 43 -12.02 0.33 4.40
N LEU A 44 -11.66 -0.09 5.61
CA LEU A 44 -10.95 -1.35 5.84
C LEU A 44 -11.79 -2.56 5.43
N GLN A 45 -13.07 -2.56 5.75
CA GLN A 45 -13.98 -3.63 5.37
C GLN A 45 -14.13 -3.73 3.84
N ASP A 46 -14.22 -2.60 3.16
CA ASP A 46 -14.32 -2.58 1.70
C ASP A 46 -12.99 -2.96 1.01
N TYR A 47 -11.86 -2.56 1.59
CA TYR A 47 -10.53 -2.81 1.07
C TYR A 47 -10.05 -4.24 1.32
N PHE A 48 -10.26 -4.78 2.53
CA PHE A 48 -9.79 -6.10 2.95
C PHE A 48 -10.85 -7.20 2.95
N SER A 49 -12.03 -6.96 2.37
CA SER A 49 -13.18 -7.89 2.42
C SER A 49 -12.92 -9.27 1.82
N THR A 50 -11.83 -9.46 1.07
CA THR A 50 -11.57 -10.65 0.26
C THR A 50 -10.37 -11.48 0.69
N GLU A 51 -9.53 -11.04 1.62
CA GLU A 51 -8.25 -11.71 1.88
C GLU A 51 -8.13 -12.32 3.28
N LYS A 52 -7.57 -13.54 3.34
CA LYS A 52 -7.09 -14.13 4.59
C LYS A 52 -5.96 -13.26 5.15
N LEU A 53 -5.97 -13.02 6.47
CA LEU A 53 -4.94 -12.30 7.21
C LEU A 53 -3.57 -12.99 7.06
N GLU A 54 -2.87 -12.70 5.98
CA GLU A 54 -1.46 -13.08 5.79
C GLU A 54 -0.56 -12.04 6.47
N PRO A 55 0.67 -12.40 6.88
CA PRO A 55 1.59 -11.45 7.51
C PRO A 55 1.88 -10.20 6.67
N ASP A 56 1.89 -10.33 5.34
CA ASP A 56 2.08 -9.20 4.42
C ASP A 56 0.92 -8.20 4.50
N LEU A 57 -0.30 -8.68 4.77
CA LEU A 57 -1.49 -7.85 4.89
C LEU A 57 -1.48 -7.00 6.16
N LEU A 58 -0.95 -7.53 7.27
CA LEU A 58 -0.77 -6.75 8.49
C LEU A 58 0.16 -5.57 8.28
N GLN A 59 1.19 -5.75 7.46
CA GLN A 59 2.11 -4.68 7.09
C GLN A 59 1.43 -3.60 6.23
N GLU A 60 0.62 -4.01 5.25
CA GLU A 60 -0.17 -3.08 4.43
C GLU A 60 -1.17 -2.29 5.26
N LEU A 61 -1.79 -2.96 6.24
CA LEU A 61 -2.69 -2.31 7.18
C LEU A 61 -1.98 -1.24 8.01
N GLU A 62 -0.79 -1.55 8.57
CA GLU A 62 0.01 -0.58 9.32
C GLU A 62 0.42 0.62 8.46
N ASP A 63 0.81 0.39 7.19
CA ASP A 63 1.16 1.46 6.26
C ASP A 63 -0.06 2.35 5.90
N LEU A 64 -1.24 1.75 5.72
CA LEU A 64 -2.49 2.50 5.46
C LEU A 64 -2.97 3.26 6.69
N GLU A 65 -2.87 2.65 7.88
CA GLU A 65 -3.17 3.32 9.14
C GLU A 65 -2.24 4.52 9.35
N GLU A 66 -0.98 4.41 8.96
CA GLU A 66 -0.04 5.51 9.00
C GLU A 66 -0.44 6.64 8.06
N LEU A 67 -0.85 6.33 6.82
CA LEU A 67 -1.32 7.34 5.86
C LEU A 67 -2.65 7.98 6.31
N HIS A 68 -3.55 7.22 6.91
CA HIS A 68 -4.78 7.73 7.50
C HIS A 68 -4.51 8.69 8.67
N ASN A 69 -3.60 8.31 9.57
CA ASN A 69 -3.20 9.15 10.69
C ASN A 69 -2.38 10.39 10.26
N ASN A 70 -1.86 10.40 9.02
CA ASN A 70 -1.07 11.48 8.44
C ASN A 70 -1.67 11.95 7.10
N PRO A 71 -2.86 12.56 7.10
CA PRO A 71 -3.50 12.98 5.86
C PRO A 71 -2.63 13.99 5.10
N MET A 72 -2.64 13.87 3.77
CA MET A 72 -1.84 14.65 2.85
C MET A 72 -2.52 15.98 2.54
N ASN A 73 -1.77 17.09 2.46
CA ASN A 73 -2.31 18.37 2.00
C ASN A 73 -2.40 18.39 0.48
N LEU A 74 -3.61 18.49 -0.08
CA LEU A 74 -3.84 18.53 -1.53
C LEU A 74 -3.14 19.71 -2.23
N ASN A 75 -2.82 20.77 -1.50
CA ASN A 75 -2.13 21.92 -2.05
C ASN A 75 -0.61 21.77 -2.13
N SER A 76 -0.03 20.75 -1.44
CA SER A 76 1.42 20.51 -1.44
C SER A 76 1.81 19.10 -1.86
N VAL A 77 0.88 18.14 -1.82
CA VAL A 77 1.15 16.72 -2.15
C VAL A 77 1.62 16.53 -3.59
N SER A 78 2.56 15.62 -3.80
CA SER A 78 3.03 15.23 -5.13
C SER A 78 2.20 14.09 -5.73
N SER A 79 2.31 13.90 -7.07
CA SER A 79 1.67 12.77 -7.76
C SER A 79 2.12 11.42 -7.20
N ASP A 80 3.40 11.26 -6.88
CA ASP A 80 3.97 10.02 -6.34
C ASP A 80 3.45 9.70 -4.93
N GLU A 81 3.24 10.73 -4.10
CA GLU A 81 2.66 10.55 -2.77
C GLU A 81 1.19 10.16 -2.85
N LEU A 82 0.41 10.81 -3.71
CA LEU A 82 -0.97 10.41 -3.96
C LEU A 82 -1.07 8.95 -4.44
N GLN A 83 -0.09 8.49 -5.20
CA GLN A 83 -0.03 7.10 -5.67
C GLN A 83 0.35 6.08 -4.58
N GLN A 84 0.76 6.52 -3.39
CA GLN A 84 0.86 5.63 -2.22
C GLN A 84 -0.53 5.17 -1.77
N LEU A 85 -1.58 5.94 -2.05
CA LEU A 85 -2.95 5.50 -1.80
C LEU A 85 -3.33 4.40 -2.81
N PRO A 86 -3.72 3.21 -2.33
CA PRO A 86 -3.86 2.04 -3.20
C PRO A 86 -4.99 2.18 -4.23
N PHE A 87 -6.00 3.01 -3.95
CA PHE A 87 -7.12 3.28 -4.85
C PHE A 87 -6.81 4.39 -5.89
N LEU A 88 -5.74 5.18 -5.70
CA LEU A 88 -5.33 6.19 -6.67
C LEU A 88 -4.32 5.63 -7.67
N THR A 89 -4.61 5.87 -8.95
CA THR A 89 -3.71 5.55 -10.06
C THR A 89 -2.87 6.76 -10.44
N SER A 90 -1.80 6.57 -11.22
CA SER A 90 -1.04 7.70 -11.74
C SER A 90 -1.91 8.68 -12.50
N ALA A 91 -2.81 8.19 -13.36
CA ALA A 91 -3.70 9.05 -14.13
C ALA A 91 -4.67 9.88 -13.26
N LYS A 92 -5.14 9.30 -12.14
CA LYS A 92 -5.99 10.00 -11.17
C LYS A 92 -5.16 11.03 -10.39
N ALA A 93 -3.99 10.64 -9.89
CA ALA A 93 -3.07 11.52 -9.20
C ALA A 93 -2.65 12.70 -10.09
N ASP A 94 -2.25 12.43 -11.34
CA ASP A 94 -1.91 13.48 -12.31
C ASP A 94 -3.09 14.42 -12.60
N SER A 95 -4.34 13.89 -12.63
CA SER A 95 -5.54 14.71 -12.81
C SER A 95 -5.78 15.65 -11.62
N ILE A 96 -5.49 15.21 -10.40
CA ILE A 96 -5.57 16.03 -9.18
C ILE A 96 -4.52 17.15 -9.25
N ILE A 97 -3.28 16.81 -9.60
CA ILE A 97 -2.19 17.78 -9.73
C ILE A 97 -2.48 18.77 -10.87
N ALA A 98 -2.95 18.31 -12.03
CA ALA A 98 -3.33 19.18 -13.15
C ALA A 98 -4.46 20.15 -12.75
N TYR A 99 -5.47 19.69 -12.00
CA TYR A 99 -6.52 20.56 -11.47
C TYR A 99 -5.95 21.64 -10.54
N ARG A 100 -5.09 21.24 -9.59
CA ARG A 100 -4.38 22.17 -8.69
C ARG A 100 -3.59 23.23 -9.48
N THR A 101 -2.82 22.80 -10.47
CA THR A 101 -2.01 23.72 -11.30
C THR A 101 -2.88 24.72 -12.07
N HIS A 102 -4.01 24.25 -12.65
CA HIS A 102 -4.94 25.09 -13.38
C HIS A 102 -5.69 26.09 -12.47
N LYS A 103 -6.13 25.65 -11.30
CA LYS A 103 -6.88 26.46 -10.32
C LYS A 103 -5.98 27.20 -9.33
N LYS A 104 -4.66 27.00 -9.37
CA LYS A 104 -3.60 27.46 -8.47
C LYS A 104 -3.64 26.81 -7.08
N ARG A 105 -4.79 26.47 -6.54
CA ARG A 105 -4.96 25.75 -5.26
C ARG A 105 -6.36 25.18 -5.12
N PHE A 106 -6.50 24.17 -4.29
CA PHE A 106 -7.77 23.73 -3.74
C PHE A 106 -8.20 24.66 -2.59
N ARG A 107 -9.48 24.97 -2.50
CA ARG A 107 -10.08 25.76 -1.41
C ARG A 107 -10.78 24.88 -0.39
N PHE A 108 -11.37 23.76 -0.82
CA PHE A 108 -12.05 22.76 0.00
C PHE A 108 -12.07 21.38 -0.71
N LEU A 109 -12.22 20.30 0.06
CA LEU A 109 -12.17 18.92 -0.46
C LEU A 109 -13.25 18.63 -1.52
N GLY A 110 -14.41 19.26 -1.44
CA GLY A 110 -15.49 19.08 -2.42
C GLY A 110 -15.11 19.46 -3.86
N GLU A 111 -14.01 20.19 -4.09
CA GLU A 111 -13.53 20.48 -5.44
C GLU A 111 -13.06 19.22 -6.19
N LEU A 112 -12.81 18.12 -5.49
CA LEU A 112 -12.55 16.81 -6.11
C LEU A 112 -13.70 16.32 -7.00
N LEU A 113 -14.92 16.82 -6.80
CA LEU A 113 -16.08 16.55 -7.65
C LEU A 113 -15.89 17.04 -9.10
N PHE A 114 -15.10 18.07 -9.32
CA PHE A 114 -14.85 18.63 -10.65
C PHE A 114 -13.80 17.84 -11.45
N ILE A 115 -13.15 16.85 -10.83
CA ILE A 115 -12.14 16.01 -11.47
C ILE A 115 -12.83 14.77 -12.03
N LYS A 116 -13.09 14.77 -13.35
CA LYS A 116 -13.85 13.72 -14.04
C LYS A 116 -13.25 12.31 -13.92
N ASN A 117 -11.94 12.20 -13.70
CA ASN A 117 -11.23 10.92 -13.64
C ASN A 117 -11.35 10.21 -12.28
N LEU A 118 -11.88 10.90 -11.25
CA LEU A 118 -12.11 10.32 -9.94
C LEU A 118 -13.48 9.68 -9.87
N THR A 119 -13.55 8.45 -9.40
CA THR A 119 -14.80 7.77 -9.08
C THR A 119 -15.41 8.35 -7.79
N TYR A 120 -16.64 7.98 -7.49
CA TYR A 120 -17.26 8.34 -6.21
C TYR A 120 -16.46 7.80 -5.03
N ASP A 121 -16.08 6.52 -5.08
CA ASP A 121 -15.31 5.86 -4.02
C ASP A 121 -13.94 6.50 -3.83
N ASP A 122 -13.26 6.88 -4.91
CA ASP A 122 -11.98 7.60 -4.81
C ASP A 122 -12.11 8.89 -3.99
N ARG A 123 -13.17 9.67 -4.24
CA ARG A 123 -13.42 10.94 -3.54
C ARG A 123 -13.79 10.72 -2.09
N LEU A 124 -14.55 9.65 -1.82
CA LEU A 124 -14.96 9.26 -0.49
C LEU A 124 -13.74 8.81 0.33
N TYR A 125 -12.90 7.92 -0.23
CA TYR A 125 -11.68 7.47 0.42
C TYR A 125 -10.66 8.59 0.61
N MET A 126 -10.54 9.52 -0.34
CA MET A 126 -9.65 10.67 -0.20
C MET A 126 -9.96 11.53 1.03
N GLN A 127 -11.21 11.55 1.52
CA GLN A 127 -11.55 12.28 2.75
C GLN A 127 -10.83 11.73 3.99
N LEU A 128 -10.48 10.44 3.99
CA LEU A 128 -9.74 9.80 5.08
C LEU A 128 -8.24 10.11 5.04
N PHE A 129 -7.69 10.40 3.86
CA PHE A 129 -6.24 10.48 3.64
C PHE A 129 -5.76 11.86 3.21
N THR A 130 -6.67 12.82 2.98
CA THR A 130 -6.29 14.14 2.48
C THR A 130 -7.04 15.26 3.18
N TYR A 131 -6.41 16.44 3.19
CA TYR A 131 -7.03 17.69 3.64
C TYR A 131 -6.61 18.84 2.74
N VAL A 132 -7.29 19.99 2.87
CA VAL A 132 -6.95 21.23 2.16
C VAL A 132 -6.36 22.21 3.17
N GLY A 133 -5.07 22.51 3.03
CA GLY A 133 -4.34 23.49 3.82
C GLY A 133 -3.83 24.65 2.96
N GLU A 134 -3.29 25.68 3.59
CA GLU A 134 -2.63 26.80 2.88
C GLU A 134 -1.32 26.32 2.23
N ALA A 135 -0.96 26.92 1.09
CA ALA A 135 0.34 26.70 0.46
C ALA A 135 1.41 27.50 1.23
N ASP A 136 2.46 26.81 1.66
CA ASP A 136 3.48 27.34 2.56
C ASP A 136 4.33 28.48 1.94
N TYR A 137 4.85 29.35 2.82
CA TYR A 137 5.68 30.52 2.53
C TYR A 137 7.04 30.15 1.91
N THR A 138 7.62 31.03 1.04
CA THR A 138 8.94 30.81 0.41
C THR A 138 10.09 31.30 1.27
N PRO A 139 10.95 30.45 1.83
CA PRO A 139 12.20 30.88 2.43
C PRO A 139 13.24 31.24 1.36
N GLU A 140 14.06 32.23 1.64
CA GLU A 140 15.04 32.77 0.70
C GLU A 140 16.28 31.89 0.50
N THR A 141 16.59 30.97 1.44
CA THR A 141 17.77 30.10 1.38
C THR A 141 17.45 28.62 1.69
N LEU A 142 18.25 27.70 1.16
CA LEU A 142 18.12 26.25 1.41
C LEU A 142 18.24 25.90 2.92
N LEU A 143 19.10 26.60 3.66
CA LEU A 143 19.26 26.42 5.11
C LEU A 143 17.99 26.83 5.88
N GLN A 144 17.34 27.93 5.49
CA GLN A 144 16.06 28.33 6.08
C GLN A 144 14.97 27.31 5.78
N SER A 145 14.97 26.72 4.57
CA SER A 145 14.02 25.70 4.17
C SER A 145 14.14 24.38 4.95
N LEU A 146 15.26 24.12 5.63
CA LEU A 146 15.42 22.95 6.50
C LEU A 146 14.70 23.08 7.86
N PHE A 147 14.32 24.31 8.26
CA PHE A 147 13.74 24.54 9.60
C PHE A 147 12.45 25.37 9.60
N SER A 148 12.09 25.98 8.47
CA SER A 148 10.94 26.90 8.38
C SER A 148 9.64 26.23 7.91
N GLY A 149 9.64 24.91 7.74
CA GLY A 149 8.49 24.15 7.30
C GLY A 149 7.59 23.68 8.45
N LYS A 150 6.68 22.77 8.12
CA LYS A 150 5.77 22.15 9.08
C LYS A 150 6.51 21.08 9.87
N HIS A 151 6.48 21.19 11.18
CA HIS A 151 6.97 20.18 12.11
C HIS A 151 5.80 19.40 12.69
N GLU A 152 5.89 18.09 12.71
CA GLU A 152 4.88 17.22 13.28
C GLU A 152 5.53 16.21 14.22
N LEU A 153 5.06 16.17 15.48
CA LEU A 153 5.46 15.17 16.47
C LEU A 153 4.22 14.36 16.86
N LYS A 154 4.27 13.05 16.62
CA LYS A 154 3.22 12.11 17.00
C LYS A 154 3.74 11.12 18.02
N THR A 155 2.94 10.84 19.02
CA THR A 155 3.21 9.79 20.02
C THR A 155 1.99 8.89 20.09
N HIS A 156 2.22 7.60 19.84
CA HIS A 156 1.20 6.57 20.01
C HIS A 156 1.61 5.65 21.17
N LEU A 157 0.74 5.55 22.19
CA LEU A 157 0.91 4.68 23.32
C LEU A 157 -0.25 3.68 23.36
N GLY A 158 0.06 2.39 23.37
CA GLY A 158 -0.94 1.33 23.41
C GLY A 158 -0.65 0.30 24.49
N VAL A 159 -1.66 -0.10 25.26
CA VAL A 159 -1.56 -1.16 26.26
C VAL A 159 -2.68 -2.18 26.02
N PRO A 160 -2.36 -3.44 25.70
CA PRO A 160 -3.38 -4.46 25.56
C PRO A 160 -4.04 -4.74 26.93
N LEU A 161 -5.35 -4.57 27.01
CA LEU A 161 -6.12 -4.81 28.24
C LEU A 161 -6.34 -6.30 28.52
N TYR A 162 -6.27 -7.14 27.49
CA TYR A 162 -6.37 -8.59 27.64
C TYR A 162 -5.02 -9.23 28.03
N ARG A 163 -5.09 -10.38 28.71
CA ARG A 163 -3.88 -11.12 29.13
C ARG A 163 -3.36 -11.99 27.99
N ARG A 164 -2.30 -11.53 27.29
CA ARG A 164 -1.54 -12.37 26.37
C ARG A 164 -0.75 -13.43 27.15
N ALA A 165 -0.58 -14.61 26.55
CA ALA A 165 0.14 -15.73 27.17
C ALA A 165 1.56 -15.35 27.64
N GLY A 166 2.30 -14.57 26.84
CA GLY A 166 3.66 -14.15 27.19
C GLY A 166 3.79 -13.22 28.41
N PHE A 167 2.68 -12.70 28.97
CA PHE A 167 2.67 -11.90 30.19
C PHE A 167 2.14 -12.67 31.41
N ARG A 168 1.96 -14.00 31.29
CA ARG A 168 1.58 -14.85 32.43
C ARG A 168 2.83 -15.19 33.23
N THR A 169 2.63 -15.46 34.51
CA THR A 169 3.64 -16.06 35.38
C THR A 169 3.68 -17.57 35.12
N TYR A 170 4.86 -18.10 34.92
CA TYR A 170 5.12 -19.53 34.75
C TYR A 170 6.06 -19.99 35.87
N SER A 171 6.06 -21.28 36.19
CA SER A 171 7.04 -21.85 37.12
C SER A 171 8.43 -21.93 36.47
N ASP A 172 9.47 -21.95 37.33
CA ASP A 172 10.86 -22.04 36.84
C ASP A 172 11.09 -23.31 36.01
N GLU A 173 10.46 -24.44 36.39
CA GLU A 173 10.52 -25.71 35.62
C GLU A 173 9.86 -25.60 34.22
N GLU A 174 8.79 -24.82 34.10
CA GLU A 174 8.16 -24.55 32.79
C GLU A 174 8.99 -23.62 31.92
N LEU A 175 9.67 -22.64 32.50
CA LEU A 175 10.55 -21.72 31.79
C LEU A 175 11.85 -22.40 31.34
N GLU A 176 12.42 -23.32 32.13
CA GLU A 176 13.54 -24.15 31.72
C GLU A 176 13.20 -25.00 30.48
N LYS A 177 12.01 -25.62 30.46
CA LYS A 177 11.55 -26.43 29.32
C LYS A 177 11.15 -25.58 28.10
N HIS A 178 10.63 -24.38 28.33
CA HIS A 178 10.07 -23.52 27.29
C HIS A 178 10.42 -22.05 27.51
N PRO A 179 11.69 -21.62 27.34
CA PRO A 179 12.14 -20.26 27.64
C PRO A 179 11.48 -19.16 26.82
N ASN A 180 10.89 -19.49 25.68
CA ASN A 180 10.19 -18.55 24.80
C ASN A 180 8.71 -18.33 25.15
N LYS A 181 8.21 -18.89 26.26
CA LYS A 181 6.83 -18.66 26.73
C LYS A 181 6.63 -17.25 27.32
N ILE A 182 7.68 -16.64 27.89
CA ILE A 182 7.62 -15.34 28.56
C ILE A 182 8.16 -14.23 27.67
N TYR A 183 7.53 -13.07 27.74
CA TYR A 183 8.03 -11.85 27.12
C TYR A 183 8.99 -11.13 28.07
N LEU A 184 10.08 -10.62 27.50
CA LEU A 184 11.17 -9.97 28.25
C LEU A 184 10.84 -8.53 28.64
N GLY A 185 9.91 -7.89 27.95
CA GLY A 185 9.53 -6.50 28.16
C GLY A 185 8.13 -6.30 28.74
N ASN A 186 7.76 -5.05 28.90
CA ASN A 186 6.47 -4.64 29.45
C ASN A 186 5.35 -4.64 28.38
N LYS A 187 4.09 -4.42 28.83
CA LYS A 187 2.91 -4.41 27.94
C LYS A 187 2.79 -3.16 27.07
N LEU A 188 3.57 -2.11 27.34
CA LEU A 188 3.46 -0.84 26.65
C LEU A 188 4.01 -0.96 25.22
N LYS A 189 3.16 -0.71 24.20
CA LYS A 189 3.58 -0.38 22.85
C LYS A 189 3.78 1.14 22.78
N SER A 190 4.89 1.59 22.22
CA SER A 190 5.17 3.01 22.04
C SER A 190 5.77 3.29 20.68
N ILE A 191 5.19 4.26 19.99
CA ILE A 191 5.70 4.78 18.72
C ILE A 191 5.85 6.28 18.88
N LEU A 192 7.04 6.79 18.61
CA LEU A 192 7.36 8.22 18.57
C LEU A 192 7.79 8.56 17.15
N SER A 193 7.04 9.41 16.47
CA SER A 193 7.33 9.82 15.10
C SER A 193 7.47 11.33 15.03
N TYR A 194 8.59 11.78 14.50
CA TYR A 194 8.82 13.18 14.16
C TYR A 194 8.97 13.31 12.65
N ARG A 195 8.27 14.28 12.06
CA ARG A 195 8.28 14.56 10.63
C ARG A 195 8.43 16.05 10.40
N TYR A 196 9.14 16.34 9.36
CA TYR A 196 9.30 17.68 8.83
C TYR A 196 8.94 17.71 7.36
N GLN A 197 8.23 18.72 6.94
CA GLN A 197 7.90 18.96 5.55
C GLN A 197 8.00 20.43 5.21
N TRP A 198 8.80 20.74 4.19
CA TRP A 198 8.82 22.05 3.58
C TRP A 198 8.45 21.92 2.11
N ARG A 199 7.21 22.32 1.78
CA ARG A 199 6.61 22.12 0.45
C ARG A 199 6.76 20.65 0.02
N ASP A 200 6.91 20.44 -1.31
CA ASP A 200 7.25 19.13 -1.88
C ASP A 200 8.75 18.91 -2.03
N ASN A 201 9.57 19.90 -1.66
CA ASN A 201 11.01 19.91 -1.94
C ASN A 201 11.83 19.17 -0.89
N ILE A 202 11.48 19.30 0.40
CA ILE A 202 12.26 18.71 1.50
C ILE A 202 11.31 18.05 2.48
N LYS A 203 11.53 16.76 2.71
CA LYS A 203 10.84 16.01 3.74
C LYS A 203 11.86 15.17 4.48
N TYR A 204 11.78 15.14 5.79
CA TYR A 204 12.56 14.20 6.57
C TYR A 204 11.77 13.76 7.80
N GLY A 205 12.09 12.58 8.29
CA GLY A 205 11.42 12.04 9.45
C GLY A 205 12.21 10.95 10.13
N ILE A 206 11.87 10.72 11.38
CA ILE A 206 12.36 9.64 12.20
C ILE A 206 11.20 9.02 12.97
N THR A 207 11.12 7.71 12.98
CA THR A 207 10.15 6.96 13.76
C THR A 207 10.88 5.96 14.64
N LEU A 208 10.59 6.01 15.92
CA LEU A 208 11.10 5.12 16.95
C LEU A 208 9.96 4.23 17.42
N ARG A 209 10.14 2.91 17.38
CA ARG A 209 9.09 1.94 17.70
C ARG A 209 9.56 0.93 18.75
N LYS A 210 8.66 0.60 19.65
CA LYS A 210 8.74 -0.51 20.59
C LYS A 210 7.39 -1.19 20.68
N ASP A 211 7.34 -2.48 20.41
CA ASP A 211 6.11 -3.25 20.55
C ASP A 211 5.89 -3.78 21.97
N SER A 212 4.63 -4.17 22.25
CA SER A 212 4.24 -4.75 23.51
C SER A 212 4.94 -6.10 23.74
N GLY A 213 5.69 -6.22 24.82
CA GLY A 213 6.48 -7.40 25.16
C GLY A 213 7.98 -7.28 24.86
N GLU A 214 8.40 -6.25 24.16
CA GLU A 214 9.81 -6.00 23.87
C GLU A 214 10.50 -5.29 25.05
N PRO A 215 11.77 -5.61 25.33
CA PRO A 215 12.53 -4.95 26.37
C PRO A 215 12.86 -3.50 26.00
N PHE A 216 12.83 -2.60 26.97
CA PHE A 216 13.16 -1.20 26.80
C PHE A 216 14.51 -0.89 27.49
N GLY A 217 15.51 -0.53 26.72
CA GLY A 217 16.84 -0.19 27.24
C GLY A 217 17.61 -1.33 27.92
N CYS A 218 17.16 -2.58 27.76
CA CYS A 218 17.76 -3.77 28.35
C CYS A 218 18.42 -4.65 27.28
N TYR A 219 19.27 -5.58 27.69
CA TYR A 219 19.94 -6.56 26.80
C TYR A 219 20.80 -5.94 25.70
N GLY A 220 21.45 -4.79 25.96
CA GLY A 220 22.32 -4.12 25.00
C GLY A 220 21.59 -3.42 23.86
N ASN A 221 20.27 -3.33 23.93
CA ASN A 221 19.44 -2.65 22.93
C ASN A 221 19.28 -1.16 23.23
N TYR A 222 19.05 -0.39 22.18
CA TYR A 222 18.60 1.00 22.30
C TYR A 222 17.24 1.07 22.98
N PRO A 223 16.81 2.23 23.51
CA PRO A 223 15.51 2.40 24.15
C PRO A 223 14.32 1.94 23.30
N PHE A 224 14.43 2.07 21.99
CA PHE A 224 13.44 1.59 21.03
C PHE A 224 14.00 0.41 20.22
N ASP A 225 13.14 -0.57 19.96
CA ASP A 225 13.53 -1.79 19.28
C ASP A 225 13.84 -1.56 17.81
N ASP A 226 13.05 -0.73 17.15
CA ASP A 226 13.24 -0.36 15.75
C ASP A 226 13.31 1.17 15.56
N THR A 227 14.11 1.57 14.59
CA THR A 227 14.31 2.97 14.21
C THR A 227 14.27 3.08 12.70
N SER A 228 13.33 3.87 12.19
CA SER A 228 13.20 4.21 10.77
C SER A 228 13.46 5.70 10.57
N PHE A 229 14.18 6.05 9.52
CA PHE A 229 14.46 7.45 9.19
C PHE A 229 14.55 7.65 7.68
N TYR A 230 14.21 8.84 7.21
CA TYR A 230 14.40 9.23 5.82
C TYR A 230 14.70 10.73 5.68
N PHE A 231 15.33 11.05 4.55
CA PHE A 231 15.48 12.40 4.00
C PHE A 231 15.11 12.33 2.52
N ASP A 232 14.09 13.07 2.08
CA ASP A 232 13.57 13.13 0.70
C ASP A 232 13.75 14.56 0.19
N TYR A 233 14.57 14.71 -0.84
CA TYR A 233 14.87 15.99 -1.47
C TYR A 233 14.44 15.97 -2.93
N ARG A 234 13.70 16.99 -3.35
CA ARG A 234 13.24 17.20 -4.72
C ARG A 234 13.64 18.58 -5.22
N MET A 235 14.13 18.61 -6.43
CA MET A 235 14.55 19.83 -7.07
C MET A 235 13.89 19.99 -8.45
N ASN A 236 13.53 21.22 -8.81
CA ASN A 236 13.00 21.62 -10.12
C ASN A 236 11.82 20.74 -10.60
N GLU A 237 10.71 20.74 -9.86
CA GLU A 237 9.48 20.06 -10.26
C GLU A 237 9.72 18.57 -10.65
N ASP A 238 10.39 17.83 -9.76
CA ASP A 238 10.73 16.41 -9.93
C ASP A 238 11.79 16.07 -10.99
N ARG A 239 12.53 17.05 -11.53
CA ARG A 239 13.69 16.73 -12.40
C ARG A 239 14.75 15.91 -11.68
N PHE A 240 14.98 16.19 -10.41
CA PHE A 240 15.88 15.45 -9.55
C PHE A 240 15.22 15.13 -8.23
N ARG A 241 15.23 13.86 -7.85
CA ARG A 241 14.79 13.42 -6.54
C ARG A 241 15.81 12.51 -5.90
N LEU A 242 16.12 12.74 -4.63
CA LEU A 242 17.02 11.95 -3.81
C LEU A 242 16.30 11.54 -2.52
N VAL A 243 16.28 10.25 -2.24
CA VAL A 243 15.84 9.74 -0.94
C VAL A 243 17.01 9.03 -0.29
N VAL A 244 17.32 9.41 0.96
CA VAL A 244 18.35 8.78 1.81
C VAL A 244 17.68 8.27 3.08
N GLY A 245 18.06 7.08 3.53
CA GLY A 245 17.44 6.40 4.66
C GLY A 245 16.53 5.26 4.22
N ASP A 246 15.36 5.17 4.80
CA ASP A 246 14.41 4.10 4.52
C ASP A 246 13.50 4.49 3.34
N TYR A 247 13.39 3.60 2.37
CA TYR A 247 12.58 3.82 1.17
C TYR A 247 11.95 2.52 0.66
N LYS A 248 10.85 2.68 -0.06
CA LYS A 248 10.21 1.63 -0.87
C LYS A 248 10.44 1.90 -2.34
N LEU A 249 10.51 0.83 -3.13
CA LEU A 249 10.82 0.88 -4.56
C LEU A 249 10.03 -0.18 -5.31
N LYS A 250 9.43 0.22 -6.44
CA LYS A 250 8.85 -0.69 -7.43
C LYS A 250 9.37 -0.33 -8.81
N MET A 251 9.83 -1.33 -9.56
CA MET A 251 10.23 -1.22 -10.95
C MET A 251 9.28 -2.02 -11.84
N GLY A 252 8.83 -1.42 -12.95
CA GLY A 252 7.92 -2.06 -13.89
C GLY A 252 6.63 -2.58 -13.24
N GLN A 253 6.31 -3.85 -13.46
CA GLN A 253 5.20 -4.57 -12.82
C GLN A 253 5.59 -5.23 -11.50
N GLY A 254 6.86 -5.06 -11.05
CA GLY A 254 7.38 -5.61 -9.81
C GLY A 254 7.95 -7.03 -9.93
N LEU A 255 8.29 -7.48 -11.13
CA LEU A 255 8.88 -8.81 -11.33
C LEU A 255 10.29 -8.94 -10.76
N LEU A 256 11.06 -7.85 -10.66
CA LEU A 256 12.37 -7.82 -10.04
C LEU A 256 12.34 -7.25 -8.63
N LEU A 257 11.78 -6.05 -8.47
CA LEU A 257 11.62 -5.35 -7.20
C LEU A 257 10.21 -4.74 -7.12
N GLY A 258 9.52 -5.03 -6.02
CA GLY A 258 8.14 -4.59 -5.85
C GLY A 258 7.74 -4.53 -4.38
N ASN A 259 8.28 -3.59 -3.61
CA ASN A 259 7.92 -3.42 -2.20
C ASN A 259 7.09 -2.17 -1.89
N LEU A 260 6.62 -1.44 -2.92
CA LEU A 260 5.55 -0.47 -2.77
C LEU A 260 4.21 -1.17 -2.55
N PHE A 261 3.20 -0.42 -2.11
CA PHE A 261 1.86 -0.93 -1.91
C PHE A 261 1.41 -1.82 -3.07
N PHE A 262 1.05 -3.02 -2.73
CA PHE A 262 0.46 -3.96 -3.66
C PHE A 262 -1.01 -3.61 -3.83
N LYS A 263 -1.43 -3.36 -5.06
CA LYS A 263 -2.85 -3.15 -5.37
C LYS A 263 -3.51 -4.51 -5.54
N ASP A 264 -4.57 -4.76 -4.79
CA ASP A 264 -5.43 -5.92 -5.01
C ASP A 264 -5.91 -6.00 -6.47
N LYS A 265 -6.26 -7.20 -6.94
CA LYS A 265 -6.72 -7.45 -8.32
C LYS A 265 -7.90 -6.55 -8.69
N SER A 266 -8.84 -6.34 -7.77
CA SER A 266 -10.01 -5.48 -7.96
C SER A 266 -9.63 -4.01 -8.20
N LEU A 267 -8.67 -3.49 -7.45
CA LEU A 267 -8.17 -2.12 -7.59
C LEU A 267 -7.37 -1.93 -8.88
N LEU A 268 -6.63 -2.96 -9.28
CA LEU A 268 -5.87 -2.94 -10.52
C LEU A 268 -6.75 -2.91 -11.76
N LEU A 269 -7.91 -3.58 -11.72
CA LEU A 269 -8.88 -3.54 -12.82
C LEU A 269 -9.49 -2.15 -12.98
N ASN A 270 -9.67 -1.42 -11.90
CA ASN A 270 -10.13 -0.03 -11.95
C ASN A 270 -9.05 0.97 -12.34
N SER A 271 -7.79 0.54 -12.44
CA SER A 271 -6.64 1.43 -12.60
C SER A 271 -6.05 1.40 -14.02
N ARG A 272 -5.80 2.59 -14.58
CA ARG A 272 -4.92 2.78 -15.75
C ARG A 272 -3.50 3.08 -15.26
N ASP A 273 -2.96 2.18 -14.45
CA ASP A 273 -1.65 2.37 -13.84
C ASP A 273 -0.53 2.22 -14.88
N ARG A 274 0.36 3.19 -14.97
CA ARG A 274 1.51 3.12 -15.87
C ARG A 274 2.58 2.23 -15.26
N SER A 275 3.15 1.36 -16.07
CA SER A 275 4.41 0.68 -15.73
C SER A 275 5.52 1.72 -15.71
N ALA A 276 6.10 2.00 -14.56
CA ALA A 276 7.18 2.96 -14.40
C ALA A 276 7.95 2.68 -13.11
N LEU A 277 9.10 3.33 -12.99
CA LEU A 277 9.81 3.41 -11.71
C LEU A 277 8.98 4.22 -10.72
N ARG A 278 8.80 3.67 -9.53
CA ARG A 278 8.19 4.36 -8.38
C ARG A 278 8.98 4.13 -7.13
N PHE A 279 9.19 5.16 -6.36
CA PHE A 279 9.78 5.04 -5.03
C PHE A 279 9.20 6.08 -4.09
N ALA A 280 9.19 5.72 -2.82
CA ALA A 280 8.69 6.58 -1.75
C ALA A 280 9.60 6.50 -0.54
N SER A 281 9.80 7.63 0.12
CA SER A 281 10.42 7.67 1.44
C SER A 281 9.51 7.02 2.47
N GLN A 282 10.07 6.33 3.45
CA GLN A 282 9.32 5.64 4.49
C GLN A 282 9.88 5.96 5.88
N ALA A 283 9.02 6.35 6.80
CA ALA A 283 9.29 6.43 8.23
C ALA A 283 8.22 5.69 9.02
N SER A 284 7.73 4.56 8.49
CA SER A 284 6.83 3.72 9.27
C SER A 284 7.63 2.80 10.18
N GLY A 285 7.05 2.42 11.30
CA GLY A 285 7.61 1.40 12.18
C GLY A 285 7.57 -0.02 11.59
N ALA A 286 7.42 -0.14 10.28
CA ALA A 286 7.41 -1.39 9.56
C ALA A 286 8.82 -1.95 9.47
N THR A 287 9.07 -3.05 10.14
CA THR A 287 10.38 -3.69 10.22
C THR A 287 10.75 -4.49 8.97
N PHE A 288 9.78 -4.80 8.14
CA PHE A 288 9.94 -5.59 6.92
C PHE A 288 9.52 -4.77 5.69
N ASN A 289 9.93 -5.20 4.50
CA ASN A 289 9.48 -4.67 3.22
C ASN A 289 9.87 -3.21 2.90
N HIS A 290 11.02 -2.74 3.39
CA HIS A 290 11.65 -1.49 2.95
C HIS A 290 13.12 -1.73 2.64
N PHE A 291 13.74 -0.81 1.92
CA PHE A 291 15.18 -0.74 1.69
C PHE A 291 15.75 0.38 2.55
N ARG A 292 17.01 0.25 2.96
CA ARG A 292 17.73 1.27 3.74
C ARG A 292 19.03 1.64 3.04
N GLY A 293 19.15 2.89 2.62
CA GLY A 293 20.30 3.37 1.87
C GLY A 293 20.01 4.65 1.12
N ALA A 294 20.16 4.66 -0.20
CA ALA A 294 19.85 5.82 -1.02
C ALA A 294 19.29 5.42 -2.39
N ILE A 295 18.39 6.24 -2.90
CA ILE A 295 17.90 6.19 -4.28
C ILE A 295 17.86 7.61 -4.84
N ALA A 296 18.39 7.77 -6.05
CA ALA A 296 18.33 9.03 -6.80
C ALA A 296 17.74 8.80 -8.18
N SER A 297 16.90 9.73 -8.63
CA SER A 297 16.37 9.77 -10.00
C SER A 297 16.63 11.11 -10.64
N TYR A 298 16.82 11.09 -11.96
CA TYR A 298 17.00 12.28 -12.77
C TYR A 298 16.24 12.17 -14.08
N CYS A 299 15.49 13.24 -14.41
CA CYS A 299 14.70 13.35 -15.62
C CYS A 299 15.34 14.36 -16.57
N TYR A 300 15.64 13.94 -17.79
CA TYR A 300 16.16 14.80 -18.85
C TYR A 300 15.33 14.63 -20.13
N GLY A 301 14.51 15.62 -20.43
CA GLY A 301 13.56 15.53 -21.53
C GLY A 301 12.58 14.37 -21.35
N SER A 302 12.65 13.39 -22.26
CA SER A 302 11.85 12.17 -22.19
C SER A 302 12.57 10.99 -21.51
N TRP A 303 13.77 11.18 -21.01
CA TRP A 303 14.54 10.13 -20.35
C TRP A 303 14.45 10.24 -18.84
N VAL A 304 14.24 9.13 -18.19
CA VAL A 304 14.28 8.98 -16.75
C VAL A 304 15.34 7.95 -16.40
N GLY A 305 16.32 8.36 -15.61
CA GLY A 305 17.34 7.47 -15.06
C GLY A 305 17.25 7.43 -13.53
N ALA A 306 17.49 6.28 -12.93
CA ALA A 306 17.61 6.15 -11.49
C ALA A 306 18.65 5.10 -11.11
N ALA A 307 19.29 5.34 -9.96
CA ALA A 307 20.20 4.39 -9.33
C ALA A 307 19.87 4.28 -7.84
N PHE A 308 20.02 3.09 -7.29
CA PHE A 308 19.73 2.84 -5.88
C PHE A 308 20.74 1.87 -5.27
N LEU A 309 20.91 2.04 -3.98
CA LEU A 309 21.70 1.14 -3.15
C LEU A 309 21.02 0.96 -1.79
N SER A 310 21.15 -0.23 -1.22
CA SER A 310 20.63 -0.54 0.10
C SER A 310 21.56 -1.48 0.84
N TYR A 311 21.78 -1.15 2.10
CA TYR A 311 22.38 -2.03 3.09
C TYR A 311 21.42 -2.19 4.26
N ARG A 312 21.03 -3.42 4.54
CA ARG A 312 20.07 -3.69 5.61
C ARG A 312 20.45 -4.93 6.39
N LYS A 313 20.35 -4.84 7.71
CA LYS A 313 20.33 -6.00 8.59
C LYS A 313 18.93 -6.57 8.65
N LEU A 314 18.80 -7.86 8.54
CA LEU A 314 17.56 -8.61 8.52
C LEU A 314 17.50 -9.55 9.70
N ASP A 315 16.31 -9.73 10.25
CA ASP A 315 16.07 -10.78 11.22
C ASP A 315 16.17 -12.13 10.52
N ALA A 316 16.98 -13.01 11.08
CA ALA A 316 17.24 -14.30 10.48
C ALA A 316 17.50 -15.37 11.53
N HIS A 317 16.96 -16.55 11.30
CA HIS A 317 17.39 -17.74 12.03
C HIS A 317 18.56 -18.38 11.29
N ILE A 318 19.74 -18.25 11.89
CA ILE A 318 20.99 -18.78 11.33
C ILE A 318 21.34 -20.09 12.04
N SER A 319 21.68 -21.10 11.27
CA SER A 319 22.24 -22.36 11.76
C SER A 319 23.35 -22.82 10.83
N ASN A 320 24.51 -23.18 11.38
CA ASN A 320 25.70 -23.58 10.62
C ASN A 320 26.04 -22.60 9.47
N ASP A 321 26.13 -21.30 9.78
CA ASP A 321 26.43 -20.23 8.83
C ASP A 321 25.43 -20.09 7.66
N THR A 322 24.22 -20.58 7.86
CA THR A 322 23.19 -20.61 6.84
C THR A 322 21.87 -20.01 7.36
N ILE A 323 21.27 -19.13 6.58
CA ILE A 323 19.94 -18.58 6.85
C ILE A 323 18.89 -19.63 6.53
N ILE A 324 18.24 -20.16 7.59
CA ILE A 324 17.18 -21.15 7.48
C ILE A 324 15.82 -20.49 7.26
N SER A 325 15.56 -19.36 7.92
CA SER A 325 14.34 -18.58 7.78
C SER A 325 14.60 -17.12 8.09
N MET A 326 13.77 -16.26 7.49
CA MET A 326 13.75 -14.80 7.73
C MET A 326 12.34 -14.43 8.24
N PRO A 327 12.19 -14.23 9.58
CA PRO A 327 10.94 -13.80 10.15
C PRO A 327 10.56 -12.39 9.62
N ILE A 328 9.31 -12.21 9.24
CA ILE A 328 8.80 -10.93 8.71
C ILE A 328 8.03 -10.11 9.74
N GLY A 329 7.76 -10.67 10.92
CA GLY A 329 6.95 -10.02 11.95
C GLY A 329 7.65 -8.91 12.73
N GLY A 330 8.99 -8.84 12.70
CA GLY A 330 9.79 -7.81 13.39
C GLY A 330 9.59 -7.74 14.90
N TYR A 331 9.17 -8.84 15.54
CA TYR A 331 9.00 -8.89 17.00
C TYR A 331 10.24 -9.43 17.69
N HIS A 332 10.65 -8.76 18.80
CA HIS A 332 11.81 -9.14 19.61
C HIS A 332 11.43 -9.26 21.10
N ARG A 333 10.39 -10.04 21.39
CA ARG A 333 9.77 -10.17 22.72
C ARG A 333 10.34 -11.30 23.56
N THR A 334 10.91 -12.31 22.91
CA THR A 334 11.47 -13.52 23.55
C THR A 334 12.97 -13.62 23.28
N ILE A 335 13.67 -14.48 24.04
CA ILE A 335 15.10 -14.73 23.87
C ILE A 335 15.41 -15.20 22.42
N SER A 336 14.59 -16.09 21.88
CA SER A 336 14.79 -16.60 20.52
C SER A 336 14.56 -15.52 19.46
N GLU A 337 13.53 -14.66 19.63
CA GLU A 337 13.28 -13.53 18.73
C GLU A 337 14.45 -12.53 18.78
N LEU A 338 14.97 -12.21 19.99
CA LEU A 338 16.14 -11.34 20.15
C LEU A 338 17.42 -11.91 19.51
N ASN A 339 17.66 -13.21 19.61
CA ASN A 339 18.82 -13.85 19.02
C ASN A 339 18.77 -13.82 17.48
N ASN A 340 17.57 -13.76 16.90
CA ASN A 340 17.37 -13.64 15.47
C ASN A 340 17.44 -12.19 14.95
N LYS A 341 17.41 -11.20 15.86
CA LYS A 341 17.39 -9.78 15.50
C LYS A 341 18.65 -9.38 14.77
N SER A 342 18.48 -8.77 13.59
CA SER A 342 19.59 -8.22 12.80
C SER A 342 20.73 -9.22 12.53
N ALA A 343 20.41 -10.52 12.51
CA ALA A 343 21.42 -11.59 12.45
C ALA A 343 22.05 -11.76 11.07
N ALA A 344 21.39 -11.33 9.99
CA ALA A 344 21.91 -11.40 8.63
C ALA A 344 21.99 -10.01 7.99
N ALA A 345 22.90 -9.82 7.03
CA ALA A 345 23.01 -8.59 6.27
C ALA A 345 22.67 -8.84 4.78
N ASN A 346 21.96 -7.87 4.20
CA ASN A 346 21.64 -7.84 2.79
C ASN A 346 22.15 -6.55 2.15
N TYR A 347 22.80 -6.70 1.00
CA TYR A 347 23.27 -5.63 0.15
C TYR A 347 22.51 -5.70 -1.16
N LEU A 348 21.93 -4.59 -1.59
CA LEU A 348 21.18 -4.50 -2.84
C LEU A 348 21.58 -3.22 -3.57
N PHE A 349 21.81 -3.31 -4.86
CA PHE A 349 22.02 -2.15 -5.72
C PHE A 349 21.49 -2.42 -7.12
N GLY A 350 21.17 -1.36 -7.82
CA GLY A 350 20.64 -1.48 -9.17
C GLY A 350 20.29 -0.15 -9.79
N GLY A 351 19.63 -0.21 -10.92
CA GLY A 351 19.26 0.96 -11.69
C GLY A 351 18.07 0.75 -12.61
N HIS A 352 17.57 1.86 -13.06
CA HIS A 352 16.47 1.98 -14.01
C HIS A 352 16.82 3.04 -15.05
N ILE A 353 16.51 2.79 -16.31
CA ILE A 353 16.49 3.79 -17.36
C ILE A 353 15.26 3.58 -18.22
N SER A 354 14.52 4.65 -18.48
CA SER A 354 13.35 4.59 -19.34
C SER A 354 13.23 5.79 -20.25
N PHE A 355 12.60 5.55 -21.39
CA PHE A 355 12.11 6.57 -22.31
C PHE A 355 10.62 6.75 -22.09
N PHE A 356 10.23 7.91 -21.61
CA PHE A 356 8.88 8.22 -21.18
C PHE A 356 8.22 9.30 -22.05
N LYS A 357 6.99 9.01 -22.47
CA LYS A 357 6.04 9.96 -23.06
C LYS A 357 4.67 9.75 -22.40
N PRO A 358 3.73 10.70 -22.49
CA PRO A 358 2.41 10.57 -21.85
C PRO A 358 1.64 9.30 -22.23
N ASP A 359 1.80 8.79 -23.47
CA ASP A 359 1.12 7.63 -24.01
C ASP A 359 2.02 6.41 -24.24
N PHE A 360 3.32 6.53 -23.93
CA PHE A 360 4.31 5.49 -24.21
C PHE A 360 5.44 5.52 -23.19
N ASN A 361 5.82 4.35 -22.69
CA ASN A 361 7.01 4.15 -21.86
C ASN A 361 7.67 2.83 -22.21
N VAL A 362 9.00 2.83 -22.27
CA VAL A 362 9.83 1.62 -22.31
C VAL A 362 10.97 1.81 -21.33
N GLY A 363 11.18 0.85 -20.46
CA GLY A 363 12.20 0.90 -19.41
C GLY A 363 13.00 -0.38 -19.31
N ILE A 364 14.24 -0.25 -18.89
CA ILE A 364 15.14 -1.35 -18.54
C ILE A 364 15.47 -1.22 -17.06
N ASN A 365 15.34 -2.33 -16.33
CA ASN A 365 15.60 -2.42 -14.90
C ASN A 365 16.65 -3.49 -14.64
N THR A 366 17.52 -3.22 -13.67
CA THR A 366 18.50 -4.19 -13.22
C THR A 366 18.70 -4.10 -11.71
N TYR A 367 18.98 -5.23 -11.08
CA TYR A 367 19.40 -5.29 -9.70
C TYR A 367 20.42 -6.40 -9.47
N TYR A 368 21.22 -6.22 -8.43
CA TYR A 368 22.10 -7.23 -7.84
C TYR A 368 21.91 -7.22 -6.33
N CYS A 369 21.73 -8.40 -5.76
CA CYS A 369 21.49 -8.62 -4.34
C CYS A 369 22.52 -9.63 -3.81
N PHE A 370 23.08 -9.33 -2.64
CA PHE A 370 24.04 -10.19 -1.94
C PHE A 370 23.65 -10.33 -0.47
N PHE A 371 23.62 -11.56 0.05
CA PHE A 371 23.46 -11.86 1.47
C PHE A 371 24.83 -12.26 2.06
N ASP A 372 25.11 -11.86 3.29
CA ASP A 372 26.34 -12.23 4.00
C ASP A 372 26.42 -13.74 4.28
N HIS A 373 25.27 -14.38 4.52
CA HIS A 373 25.11 -15.82 4.71
C HIS A 373 24.35 -16.46 3.55
N VAL A 374 24.53 -17.75 3.35
CA VAL A 374 23.78 -18.50 2.32
C VAL A 374 22.32 -18.66 2.77
N VAL A 375 21.37 -18.18 1.98
CA VAL A 375 19.94 -18.46 2.20
C VAL A 375 19.65 -19.88 1.75
N TYR A 376 19.27 -20.75 2.68
CA TYR A 376 18.95 -22.14 2.38
C TYR A 376 17.84 -22.68 3.32
N PRO A 377 16.59 -22.28 3.09
CA PRO A 377 15.48 -22.82 3.85
C PRO A 377 15.40 -24.35 3.69
N PRO A 378 15.10 -25.11 4.77
CA PRO A 378 14.97 -26.56 4.73
C PRO A 378 14.05 -26.99 3.61
N ARG A 379 14.48 -27.99 2.84
CA ARG A 379 13.70 -28.46 1.69
C ARG A 379 12.43 -29.14 2.16
N ARG A 380 11.30 -28.66 1.67
CA ARG A 380 9.98 -29.26 1.79
C ARG A 380 9.38 -29.37 0.40
N ILE A 381 8.40 -30.23 0.23
CA ILE A 381 7.73 -30.43 -1.06
C ILE A 381 7.15 -29.09 -1.57
N ASN A 382 6.56 -28.30 -0.68
CA ASN A 382 5.86 -27.04 -0.99
C ASN A 382 6.75 -25.79 -1.05
N ASN A 383 8.07 -25.92 -0.86
CA ASN A 383 9.00 -24.79 -0.95
C ASN A 383 10.18 -25.05 -1.89
N SER A 384 10.07 -26.04 -2.76
CA SER A 384 11.14 -26.42 -3.70
C SER A 384 11.55 -25.27 -4.62
N TYR A 385 10.64 -24.34 -4.89
CA TYR A 385 10.82 -23.15 -5.74
C TYR A 385 11.32 -21.91 -5.00
N PHE A 386 11.50 -21.95 -3.69
CA PHE A 386 12.02 -20.82 -2.93
C PHE A 386 13.47 -20.52 -3.32
N PHE A 387 13.83 -19.23 -3.24
CA PHE A 387 15.20 -18.80 -3.46
C PHE A 387 16.16 -19.53 -2.53
N ARG A 388 17.26 -20.02 -3.09
CA ARG A 388 18.40 -20.61 -2.38
C ARG A 388 19.68 -20.13 -3.03
N GLY A 389 20.56 -19.52 -2.21
CA GLY A 389 21.82 -18.96 -2.68
C GLY A 389 22.28 -17.78 -1.86
N LYS A 390 23.43 -17.25 -2.19
CA LYS A 390 24.05 -16.07 -1.56
C LYS A 390 23.80 -14.80 -2.37
N THR A 391 23.57 -14.95 -3.68
CA THR A 391 23.41 -13.84 -4.61
C THR A 391 22.17 -14.02 -5.46
N ALA A 392 21.51 -12.93 -5.81
CA ALA A 392 20.48 -12.87 -6.82
C ALA A 392 20.68 -11.65 -7.70
N ALA A 393 20.47 -11.79 -8.99
CA ALA A 393 20.50 -10.70 -9.95
C ALA A 393 19.42 -10.88 -11.00
N GLY A 394 18.99 -9.79 -11.59
CA GLY A 394 17.99 -9.82 -12.64
C GLY A 394 18.04 -8.60 -13.55
N LEU A 395 17.53 -8.80 -14.73
CA LEU A 395 17.31 -7.79 -15.76
C LEU A 395 15.88 -7.86 -16.21
N SER A 396 15.20 -6.72 -16.39
CA SER A 396 13.88 -6.69 -17.00
C SER A 396 13.71 -5.55 -17.97
N LEU A 397 12.77 -5.74 -18.89
CA LEU A 397 12.27 -4.75 -19.80
C LEU A 397 10.78 -4.55 -19.51
N ASP A 398 10.40 -3.34 -19.16
CA ASP A 398 9.01 -2.95 -19.01
C ASP A 398 8.55 -2.05 -20.14
N TYR A 399 7.24 -2.09 -20.42
CA TYR A 399 6.64 -1.30 -21.48
C TYR A 399 5.21 -0.88 -21.11
N TYR A 400 4.81 0.27 -21.65
CA TYR A 400 3.47 0.82 -21.55
C TYR A 400 3.12 1.55 -22.86
N ARG A 401 1.94 1.28 -23.39
CA ARG A 401 1.38 2.01 -24.52
C ARG A 401 -0.11 2.26 -24.27
N MET A 402 -0.54 3.50 -24.41
CA MET A 402 -1.94 3.90 -24.31
C MET A 402 -2.38 4.52 -25.64
N THR A 403 -3.54 4.07 -26.11
CA THR A 403 -4.29 4.69 -27.20
C THR A 403 -5.67 5.09 -26.68
N LYS A 404 -6.50 5.68 -27.52
CA LYS A 404 -7.86 6.08 -27.14
C LYS A 404 -8.67 4.93 -26.50
N TYR A 405 -8.55 3.72 -27.04
CA TYR A 405 -9.36 2.58 -26.64
C TYR A 405 -8.56 1.46 -25.97
N LEU A 406 -7.27 1.39 -26.20
CA LEU A 406 -6.45 0.27 -25.78
C LEU A 406 -5.26 0.75 -24.96
N THR A 407 -5.10 0.14 -23.78
CA THR A 407 -3.88 0.25 -22.96
C THR A 407 -3.22 -1.12 -22.87
N VAL A 408 -1.96 -1.19 -23.24
CA VAL A 408 -1.12 -2.39 -23.14
C VAL A 408 0.07 -2.06 -22.27
N GLN A 409 0.35 -2.92 -21.31
CA GLN A 409 1.52 -2.76 -20.45
C GLN A 409 2.03 -4.12 -19.96
N GLY A 410 3.30 -4.20 -19.68
CA GLY A 410 3.87 -5.43 -19.17
C GLY A 410 5.33 -5.29 -18.78
N GLU A 411 5.86 -6.40 -18.29
CA GLU A 411 7.26 -6.57 -17.95
C GLU A 411 7.70 -7.98 -18.32
N LEU A 412 8.89 -8.09 -18.90
CA LEU A 412 9.61 -9.33 -19.14
C LEU A 412 10.91 -9.30 -18.34
N ALA A 413 11.09 -10.26 -17.45
CA ALA A 413 12.24 -10.35 -16.56
C ALA A 413 12.99 -11.67 -16.73
N ILE A 414 14.31 -11.61 -16.55
CA ILE A 414 15.19 -12.77 -16.46
C ILE A 414 16.05 -12.67 -15.22
N ASP A 415 16.27 -13.81 -14.57
CA ASP A 415 17.23 -13.89 -13.45
C ASP A 415 18.62 -14.31 -13.90
N SER A 416 19.58 -14.37 -12.95
CA SER A 416 20.98 -14.75 -13.22
C SER A 416 21.17 -16.16 -13.81
N LYS A 417 20.13 -17.01 -13.79
CA LYS A 417 20.12 -18.35 -14.40
C LYS A 417 19.29 -18.40 -15.69
N LEU A 418 18.98 -17.21 -16.28
CA LEU A 418 18.17 -17.04 -17.49
C LEU A 418 16.75 -17.64 -17.39
N ARG A 419 16.22 -17.71 -16.17
CA ARG A 419 14.82 -18.11 -15.95
C ARG A 419 13.92 -16.91 -16.11
N MET A 420 12.81 -17.10 -16.80
CA MET A 420 11.93 -16.02 -17.25
C MET A 420 10.74 -15.84 -16.32
N ALA A 421 10.34 -14.59 -16.17
CA ALA A 421 9.04 -14.20 -15.64
C ALA A 421 8.45 -13.10 -16.53
N THR A 422 7.15 -13.14 -16.76
CA THR A 422 6.45 -12.09 -17.51
C THR A 422 5.07 -11.82 -16.92
N SER A 423 4.68 -10.56 -16.92
CA SER A 423 3.34 -10.10 -16.53
C SER A 423 2.89 -9.06 -17.54
N ASN A 424 1.80 -9.35 -18.27
CA ASN A 424 1.29 -8.53 -19.34
C ASN A 424 -0.19 -8.23 -19.08
N ARG A 425 -0.60 -6.96 -19.24
CA ARG A 425 -1.97 -6.51 -19.06
C ARG A 425 -2.43 -5.77 -20.29
N LEU A 426 -3.65 -6.06 -20.69
CA LEU A 426 -4.37 -5.39 -21.74
C LEU A 426 -5.70 -4.88 -21.18
N GLN A 427 -5.99 -3.61 -21.39
CA GLN A 427 -7.27 -2.99 -21.05
C GLN A 427 -7.87 -2.39 -22.31
N TYR A 428 -9.11 -2.76 -22.60
CA TYR A 428 -9.83 -2.26 -23.76
C TYR A 428 -11.08 -1.50 -23.31
N SER A 429 -11.15 -0.21 -23.62
CA SER A 429 -12.32 0.65 -23.36
C SER A 429 -13.27 0.53 -24.55
N LEU A 430 -14.41 -0.13 -24.38
CA LEU A 430 -15.48 -0.15 -25.38
C LEU A 430 -16.14 1.23 -25.48
N ASN A 431 -16.36 1.86 -24.34
CA ASN A 431 -16.81 3.23 -24.19
C ASN A 431 -16.27 3.79 -22.85
N ASP A 432 -16.72 4.96 -22.42
CA ASP A 432 -16.24 5.59 -21.17
C ASP A 432 -16.64 4.79 -19.92
N ASP A 433 -17.72 4.00 -19.99
CA ASP A 433 -18.28 3.26 -18.87
C ASP A 433 -17.88 1.79 -18.83
N LEU A 434 -17.53 1.17 -19.98
CA LEU A 434 -17.23 -0.26 -20.07
C LEU A 434 -15.78 -0.53 -20.43
N LEU A 435 -15.06 -1.13 -19.49
CA LEU A 435 -13.67 -1.56 -19.61
C LEU A 435 -13.58 -3.09 -19.55
N LEU A 436 -12.88 -3.67 -20.50
CA LEU A 436 -12.50 -5.08 -20.51
C LEU A 436 -11.02 -5.20 -20.12
N HIS A 437 -10.72 -6.19 -19.28
CA HIS A 437 -9.40 -6.44 -18.76
C HIS A 437 -8.95 -7.85 -19.07
N PHE A 438 -7.74 -7.97 -19.58
CA PHE A 438 -7.05 -9.24 -19.72
C PHE A 438 -5.66 -9.11 -19.12
N GLN A 439 -5.27 -10.09 -18.28
CA GLN A 439 -3.91 -10.20 -17.79
C GLN A 439 -3.40 -11.61 -17.96
N HIS A 440 -2.20 -11.71 -18.48
CA HIS A 440 -1.42 -12.94 -18.59
C HIS A 440 -0.19 -12.81 -17.71
N ARG A 441 0.13 -13.87 -16.96
CA ARG A 441 1.36 -13.98 -16.18
C ARG A 441 1.97 -15.36 -16.33
N TYR A 442 3.27 -15.40 -16.54
CA TYR A 442 4.07 -16.60 -16.56
C TYR A 442 5.28 -16.40 -15.68
N LEU A 443 5.37 -17.15 -14.60
CA LEU A 443 6.44 -17.11 -13.61
C LEU A 443 7.08 -18.48 -13.60
N SER A 444 8.29 -18.60 -14.16
CA SER A 444 8.93 -19.92 -14.28
C SER A 444 9.11 -20.60 -12.93
N LYS A 445 9.18 -21.91 -12.91
CA LYS A 445 9.17 -22.76 -11.69
C LYS A 445 10.13 -22.30 -10.60
N TYR A 446 11.29 -21.82 -10.96
CA TYR A 446 12.38 -21.49 -10.04
C TYR A 446 12.90 -20.05 -10.23
N PHE A 447 12.12 -19.17 -10.80
CA PHE A 447 12.50 -17.76 -10.95
C PHE A 447 12.92 -17.18 -9.59
N ALA A 448 14.06 -16.49 -9.54
CA ALA A 448 14.67 -16.04 -8.31
C ALA A 448 14.78 -14.52 -8.24
N ALA A 449 13.77 -13.90 -7.70
CA ALA A 449 13.74 -12.47 -7.36
C ALA A 449 13.22 -12.32 -5.92
N PRO A 450 14.10 -12.32 -4.89
CA PRO A 450 13.71 -12.36 -3.48
C PRO A 450 12.82 -11.21 -3.03
N PHE A 451 12.91 -10.06 -3.68
CA PHE A 451 12.18 -8.83 -3.37
C PHE A 451 11.12 -8.47 -4.40
N ALA A 452 10.79 -9.42 -5.29
CA ALA A 452 9.73 -9.24 -6.26
C ALA A 452 8.35 -9.34 -5.60
N LYS A 453 7.42 -8.49 -6.04
CA LYS A 453 5.99 -8.56 -5.72
C LYS A 453 5.20 -8.07 -6.93
N THR A 454 4.35 -8.92 -7.47
CA THR A 454 3.50 -8.65 -8.64
C THR A 454 2.11 -9.25 -8.42
N ILE A 455 1.19 -9.08 -9.36
CA ILE A 455 -0.10 -9.79 -9.31
C ILE A 455 0.15 -11.28 -9.52
N GLN A 456 -0.22 -12.05 -8.53
CA GLN A 456 -0.05 -13.50 -8.51
C GLN A 456 -1.09 -14.15 -7.61
N ALA A 457 -1.33 -15.44 -7.77
CA ALA A 457 -2.17 -16.21 -6.87
C ALA A 457 -1.32 -16.92 -5.80
N GLY A 458 -0.04 -17.16 -6.07
CA GLY A 458 0.92 -17.73 -5.13
C GLY A 458 1.54 -16.69 -4.20
N ASN A 459 2.32 -17.14 -3.22
CA ASN A 459 3.00 -16.29 -2.25
C ASN A 459 4.41 -15.84 -2.69
N ARG A 460 4.88 -16.25 -3.87
CA ARG A 460 6.20 -15.90 -4.43
C ARG A 460 6.08 -15.66 -5.93
N VAL A 461 6.89 -14.77 -6.47
CA VAL A 461 6.98 -14.51 -7.92
C VAL A 461 7.75 -15.66 -8.60
N ALA A 462 7.16 -16.82 -8.57
CA ALA A 462 7.67 -18.07 -9.18
C ALA A 462 6.57 -19.11 -9.24
N ASN A 463 6.76 -20.17 -10.07
CA ASN A 463 5.95 -21.39 -10.07
C ASN A 463 4.47 -21.18 -10.45
N GLU A 464 4.16 -20.19 -11.31
CA GLU A 464 2.77 -19.88 -11.65
C GLU A 464 2.62 -19.56 -13.13
N HIS A 465 1.52 -20.02 -13.74
CA HIS A 465 1.03 -19.58 -15.04
C HIS A 465 -0.44 -19.21 -14.90
N GLY A 466 -0.78 -17.96 -15.12
CA GLY A 466 -2.12 -17.47 -14.81
C GLY A 466 -2.69 -16.54 -15.88
N PHE A 467 -4.03 -16.51 -15.91
CA PHE A 467 -4.84 -15.64 -16.77
C PHE A 467 -5.97 -15.04 -15.95
N LEU A 468 -6.11 -13.72 -16.04
CA LEU A 468 -7.23 -13.02 -15.46
C LEU A 468 -8.04 -12.34 -16.56
N LEU A 469 -9.34 -12.56 -16.54
CA LEU A 469 -10.32 -11.88 -17.35
C LEU A 469 -11.26 -11.10 -16.46
N GLY A 470 -11.51 -9.84 -16.77
CA GLY A 470 -12.40 -9.01 -15.97
C GLY A 470 -13.10 -7.94 -16.78
N THR A 471 -14.11 -7.35 -16.17
CA THR A 471 -14.84 -6.22 -16.72
C THR A 471 -15.17 -5.23 -15.62
N THR A 472 -15.10 -3.95 -15.95
CA THR A 472 -15.57 -2.86 -15.10
C THR A 472 -16.62 -2.09 -15.87
N LEU A 473 -17.83 -2.06 -15.33
CA LEU A 473 -18.93 -1.24 -15.81
C LEU A 473 -19.15 -0.10 -14.83
N ARG A 474 -19.15 1.14 -15.32
CA ARG A 474 -19.30 2.36 -14.52
C ARG A 474 -20.60 3.07 -14.91
N ASN A 475 -21.30 3.62 -13.96
CA ASN A 475 -22.45 4.51 -14.17
C ASN A 475 -23.55 4.00 -15.12
N PHE A 476 -23.79 2.70 -15.16
CA PHE A 476 -24.89 2.15 -15.94
C PHE A 476 -26.17 2.14 -15.09
N TYR A 477 -27.11 3.09 -15.33
CA TYR A 477 -28.34 3.28 -14.55
C TYR A 477 -28.09 3.30 -13.03
N ASN A 478 -27.17 4.14 -12.57
CA ASN A 478 -26.73 4.24 -11.16
C ASN A 478 -26.11 2.96 -10.59
N CYS A 479 -25.79 1.98 -11.44
CA CYS A 479 -25.05 0.78 -11.08
C CYS A 479 -23.61 0.87 -11.51
N SER A 480 -22.69 0.38 -10.69
CA SER A 480 -21.34 0.01 -11.08
C SER A 480 -21.08 -1.45 -10.77
N LEU A 481 -20.46 -2.15 -11.71
CA LEU A 481 -20.14 -3.57 -11.61
C LEU A 481 -18.65 -3.75 -11.86
N LEU A 482 -17.98 -4.46 -10.96
CA LEU A 482 -16.66 -5.01 -11.17
C LEU A 482 -16.76 -6.54 -11.08
N PHE A 483 -16.30 -7.20 -12.10
CA PHE A 483 -16.27 -8.66 -12.16
C PHE A 483 -14.94 -9.13 -12.70
N TYR A 484 -14.37 -10.19 -12.11
CA TYR A 484 -13.26 -10.90 -12.71
C TYR A 484 -13.27 -12.41 -12.38
N VAL A 485 -12.60 -13.17 -13.24
CA VAL A 485 -12.23 -14.56 -13.01
C VAL A 485 -10.72 -14.66 -13.25
N ASP A 486 -10.03 -15.23 -12.28
CA ASP A 486 -8.59 -15.49 -12.33
C ASP A 486 -8.32 -17.00 -12.26
N TYR A 487 -7.58 -17.49 -13.23
CA TYR A 487 -7.11 -18.87 -13.30
C TYR A 487 -5.61 -18.90 -13.10
N SER A 488 -5.13 -19.80 -12.25
CA SER A 488 -3.70 -20.04 -12.04
C SER A 488 -3.39 -21.52 -12.00
N HIS A 489 -2.34 -21.87 -12.72
CA HIS A 489 -1.73 -23.20 -12.71
C HIS A 489 -0.39 -23.15 -12.00
N PHE A 490 -0.21 -24.00 -10.97
CA PHE A 490 1.03 -24.18 -10.25
C PHE A 490 1.72 -25.46 -10.72
N PHE A 491 2.93 -25.33 -11.26
CA PHE A 491 3.72 -26.45 -11.79
C PHE A 491 4.25 -27.36 -10.69
N LEU A 492 4.60 -26.81 -9.54
CA LEU A 492 5.15 -27.47 -8.36
C LEU A 492 4.16 -27.38 -7.19
N PRO A 493 4.22 -28.32 -6.24
CA PRO A 493 3.39 -28.28 -5.04
C PRO A 493 3.49 -26.95 -4.29
N ILE A 494 2.34 -26.45 -3.82
CA ILE A 494 2.21 -25.29 -2.95
C ILE A 494 1.78 -25.71 -1.55
N TYR A 495 1.70 -24.78 -0.59
CA TYR A 495 1.28 -25.10 0.76
C TYR A 495 -0.11 -25.74 0.78
N GLY A 496 -0.24 -26.87 1.48
CA GLY A 496 -1.48 -27.64 1.57
C GLY A 496 -1.79 -28.55 0.37
N VAL A 497 -0.98 -28.51 -0.71
CA VAL A 497 -1.23 -29.30 -1.92
C VAL A 497 0.05 -30.01 -2.36
N TYR A 498 0.01 -31.34 -2.49
CA TYR A 498 1.19 -32.19 -2.72
C TYR A 498 1.54 -32.44 -4.20
N LYS A 499 0.74 -31.87 -5.13
CA LYS A 499 0.92 -32.05 -6.58
C LYS A 499 0.79 -30.71 -7.30
N SER A 500 1.12 -30.70 -8.59
CA SER A 500 0.71 -29.62 -9.51
C SER A 500 -0.80 -29.39 -9.37
N SER A 501 -1.21 -28.13 -9.32
CA SER A 501 -2.59 -27.77 -9.01
C SER A 501 -3.06 -26.54 -9.79
N ASN A 502 -4.37 -26.43 -9.89
CA ASN A 502 -5.04 -25.28 -10.50
C ASN A 502 -5.87 -24.56 -9.44
N THR A 503 -5.94 -23.25 -9.56
CA THR A 503 -6.78 -22.41 -8.70
C THR A 503 -7.66 -21.53 -9.57
N TRP A 504 -8.91 -21.43 -9.18
CA TRP A 504 -9.88 -20.50 -9.75
C TRP A 504 -10.32 -19.51 -8.67
N GLU A 505 -10.31 -18.25 -9.00
CA GLU A 505 -10.82 -17.17 -8.15
C GLU A 505 -11.83 -16.36 -8.94
N GLY A 506 -12.99 -16.11 -8.37
CA GLY A 506 -14.03 -15.27 -8.94
C GLY A 506 -14.37 -14.14 -7.98
N TYR A 507 -14.52 -12.94 -8.49
CA TYR A 507 -14.91 -11.77 -7.71
C TYR A 507 -15.99 -10.99 -8.43
N ILE A 508 -16.99 -10.54 -7.67
CA ILE A 508 -18.04 -9.65 -8.14
C ILE A 508 -18.31 -8.56 -7.09
N LYS A 509 -18.26 -7.32 -7.50
CA LYS A 509 -18.67 -6.16 -6.70
C LYS A 509 -19.72 -5.40 -7.49
N LEU A 510 -20.93 -5.33 -6.94
CA LEU A 510 -22.05 -4.56 -7.47
C LEU A 510 -22.36 -3.43 -6.51
N GLN A 511 -22.29 -2.21 -7.01
CA GLN A 511 -22.69 -1.03 -6.25
C GLN A 511 -23.89 -0.38 -6.95
N TYR A 512 -24.95 -0.15 -6.22
CA TYR A 512 -26.15 0.54 -6.70
C TYR A 512 -26.38 1.80 -5.88
N ARG A 513 -26.46 2.94 -6.56
CA ARG A 513 -26.71 4.23 -5.93
C ARG A 513 -28.21 4.53 -5.98
N LEU A 514 -28.84 4.58 -4.80
CA LEU A 514 -30.29 4.82 -4.66
C LEU A 514 -30.68 6.26 -5.05
N SER A 515 -29.81 7.24 -4.86
CA SER A 515 -30.03 8.62 -5.29
C SER A 515 -28.70 9.32 -5.54
N ASP A 516 -28.71 10.40 -6.34
CA ASP A 516 -27.51 11.21 -6.59
C ASP A 516 -27.02 12.00 -5.35
N TYR A 517 -27.81 11.96 -4.26
CA TYR A 517 -27.57 12.68 -3.00
C TYR A 517 -27.27 11.73 -1.82
N SER A 518 -27.16 10.43 -2.05
CA SER A 518 -26.84 9.43 -1.01
C SER A 518 -25.41 8.95 -1.10
#